data_03fe09f01e4a28768debdda0b2cfb0d9
#
_entry.id   03fe09f01e4a28768debdda0b2cfb0d9
#
_cell.length_a   1.000
_cell.length_b   1.000
_cell.length_c   1.000
_cell.angle_alpha   90.00
_cell.angle_beta   90.00
_cell.angle_gamma   90.00
#
_symmetry.space_group_name_H-M   'P 1'
#
loop_
_entity.id
_entity.type
_entity.pdbx_description
1 polymer ?
#
loop_
_entity_poly.entity_id
_entity_poly.type
_entity_poly.pdbx_seq_one_letter_code
_entity_poly.pdbx_strand_id
1 'polypeptide(L)'
;MDREKEQRAIQYLQSFQPEKEPYYLCYSGGKDSDCILAELAGVKHECRHNLTTVDAPETVRYVQETIGEENIDHPDLTMWQLIVKKRMPPTRLSRYCCEHLKEQGGKGRVKITGVRWAESANRKESAGVIKVIGKEKTMLKLAEENGISFRQTKQGGLVMNNDNSETRRFVEMCYRTTSTMINPIVDWTDEDVWEFLHYYGCQSNPLYQCGNKRIGCIGYPLQNFKGMKRDFEQYPKYRAAYVRAFDKMLQEREKAGLTTDGTWSDGEHVMRWWVGDDPNQITLFDFMDEAGLDY
;
A
#
# COMPACT_ATOMS: atom_id res chain seq x y z
N MET A 1 21.19 11.15 -12.05
CA MET A 1 20.28 10.02 -12.26
C MET A 1 21.06 8.81 -12.74
N ASP A 2 20.90 7.68 -12.07
CA ASP A 2 21.55 6.42 -12.44
C ASP A 2 20.82 5.79 -13.65
N ARG A 3 21.45 5.91 -14.83
CA ARG A 3 20.90 5.40 -16.09
C ARG A 3 20.83 3.87 -16.15
N GLU A 4 21.70 3.18 -15.41
CA GLU A 4 21.68 1.72 -15.37
C GLU A 4 20.45 1.22 -14.62
N LYS A 5 20.09 1.87 -13.49
CA LYS A 5 18.86 1.55 -12.76
C LYS A 5 17.60 1.79 -13.60
N GLU A 6 17.54 2.91 -14.32
CA GLU A 6 16.43 3.21 -15.22
C GLU A 6 16.30 2.15 -16.33
N GLN A 7 17.40 1.86 -17.05
CA GLN A 7 17.39 0.86 -18.12
C GLN A 7 16.97 -0.51 -17.61
N ARG A 8 17.45 -0.90 -16.43
CA ARG A 8 17.09 -2.16 -15.77
C ARG A 8 15.59 -2.21 -15.45
N ALA A 9 15.02 -1.13 -14.90
CA ALA A 9 13.59 -1.03 -14.60
C ALA A 9 12.73 -1.15 -15.88
N ILE A 10 13.16 -0.49 -16.97
CA ILE A 10 12.53 -0.61 -18.30
C ILE A 10 12.59 -2.04 -18.82
N GLN A 11 13.76 -2.70 -18.73
CA GLN A 11 13.92 -4.10 -19.15
C GLN A 11 13.02 -5.05 -18.36
N TYR A 12 12.82 -4.83 -17.06
CA TYR A 12 11.87 -5.61 -16.28
C TYR A 12 10.46 -5.51 -16.83
N LEU A 13 9.99 -4.31 -17.10
CA LEU A 13 8.65 -4.10 -17.66
C LEU A 13 8.49 -4.75 -19.03
N GLN A 14 9.48 -4.63 -19.89
CA GLN A 14 9.46 -5.24 -21.22
C GLN A 14 9.50 -6.77 -21.17
N SER A 15 10.33 -7.34 -20.28
CA SER A 15 10.49 -8.80 -20.15
C SER A 15 9.26 -9.50 -19.59
N PHE A 16 8.45 -8.82 -18.78
CA PHE A 16 7.30 -9.39 -18.11
C PHE A 16 5.95 -8.88 -18.62
N GLN A 17 5.95 -8.22 -19.77
CA GLN A 17 4.72 -7.72 -20.38
C GLN A 17 3.74 -8.87 -20.67
N PRO A 18 2.48 -8.77 -20.17
CA PRO A 18 1.45 -9.75 -20.47
C PRO A 18 1.12 -9.76 -21.98
N GLU A 19 0.92 -10.94 -22.55
CA GLU A 19 0.59 -11.07 -23.98
C GLU A 19 -0.84 -10.61 -24.32
N LYS A 20 -1.80 -10.89 -23.44
CA LYS A 20 -3.23 -10.72 -23.72
C LYS A 20 -3.84 -9.45 -23.17
N GLU A 21 -3.35 -8.98 -22.05
CA GLU A 21 -3.93 -7.86 -21.30
C GLU A 21 -2.87 -6.82 -21.00
N PRO A 22 -3.22 -5.52 -20.98
CA PRO A 22 -2.28 -4.49 -20.54
C PRO A 22 -1.94 -4.71 -19.05
N TYR A 23 -0.79 -4.21 -18.61
CA TYR A 23 -0.49 -4.11 -17.19
C TYR A 23 -1.57 -3.31 -16.46
N TYR A 24 -1.83 -3.68 -15.20
CA TYR A 24 -2.57 -2.84 -14.26
C TYR A 24 -1.58 -2.02 -13.44
N LEU A 25 -1.40 -0.75 -13.77
CA LEU A 25 -0.52 0.16 -13.04
C LEU A 25 -1.27 0.73 -11.85
N CYS A 26 -0.81 0.38 -10.63
CA CYS A 26 -1.39 0.85 -9.38
C CYS A 26 -0.92 2.28 -9.09
N TYR A 27 -1.72 3.27 -9.48
CA TYR A 27 -1.41 4.68 -9.29
C TYR A 27 -1.92 5.17 -7.94
N SER A 28 -1.04 5.70 -7.08
CA SER A 28 -1.40 6.19 -5.74
C SER A 28 -1.38 7.72 -5.60
N GLY A 29 -0.93 8.44 -6.63
CA GLY A 29 -0.68 9.87 -6.58
C GLY A 29 0.54 10.24 -5.72
N GLY A 30 1.39 9.28 -5.39
CA GLY A 30 2.65 9.51 -4.71
C GLY A 30 3.84 9.40 -5.67
N LYS A 31 4.98 10.02 -5.33
CA LYS A 31 6.18 10.11 -6.16
C LYS A 31 6.65 8.78 -6.79
N ASP A 32 6.46 7.68 -6.07
CA ASP A 32 6.89 6.36 -6.51
C ASP A 32 5.96 5.79 -7.61
N SER A 33 4.69 6.20 -7.63
CA SER A 33 3.73 5.88 -8.69
C SER A 33 3.74 6.89 -9.83
N ASP A 34 4.29 8.08 -9.62
CA ASP A 34 4.44 9.10 -10.67
C ASP A 34 5.59 8.76 -11.65
N CYS A 35 6.35 7.71 -11.38
CA CYS A 35 7.40 7.27 -12.31
C CYS A 35 6.78 6.74 -13.60
N ILE A 36 7.00 7.46 -14.69
CA ILE A 36 6.50 7.16 -16.04
C ILE A 36 7.21 5.98 -16.74
N LEU A 37 7.75 5.06 -15.97
CA LEU A 37 8.56 3.94 -16.50
C LEU A 37 7.81 3.05 -17.49
N ALA A 38 6.50 2.86 -17.27
CA ALA A 38 5.68 2.05 -18.18
C ALA A 38 5.57 2.70 -19.58
N GLU A 39 5.47 4.04 -19.62
CA GLU A 39 5.48 4.82 -20.88
C GLU A 39 6.84 4.75 -21.56
N LEU A 40 7.93 4.97 -20.81
CA LEU A 40 9.30 4.90 -21.33
C LEU A 40 9.66 3.49 -21.81
N ALA A 41 9.13 2.45 -21.17
CA ALA A 41 9.31 1.07 -21.60
C ALA A 41 8.50 0.72 -22.86
N GLY A 42 7.53 1.55 -23.25
CA GLY A 42 6.65 1.30 -24.39
C GLY A 42 5.71 0.11 -24.18
N VAL A 43 5.42 -0.26 -22.92
CA VAL A 43 4.56 -1.41 -22.59
C VAL A 43 3.10 -1.00 -22.51
N LYS A 44 2.20 -1.91 -22.90
CA LYS A 44 0.75 -1.67 -22.74
C LYS A 44 0.37 -1.68 -21.28
N HIS A 45 -0.26 -0.61 -20.80
CA HIS A 45 -0.70 -0.48 -19.42
C HIS A 45 -1.99 0.32 -19.28
N GLU A 46 -2.72 0.07 -18.21
CA GLU A 46 -3.84 0.86 -17.73
C GLU A 46 -3.48 1.44 -16.37
N CYS A 47 -3.42 2.75 -16.27
CA CYS A 47 -3.19 3.44 -15.03
C CYS A 47 -4.50 3.55 -14.24
N ARG A 48 -4.56 3.03 -13.01
CA ARG A 48 -5.77 3.01 -12.19
C ARG A 48 -5.48 3.45 -10.76
N HIS A 49 -6.36 4.29 -10.22
CA HIS A 49 -6.36 4.72 -8.82
C HIS A 49 -7.56 4.15 -8.08
N ASN A 50 -7.33 3.47 -6.96
CA ASN A 50 -8.40 3.01 -6.08
C ASN A 50 -8.66 4.07 -5.00
N LEU A 51 -9.78 4.79 -5.11
CA LEU A 51 -10.18 5.81 -4.15
C LEU A 51 -10.49 5.18 -2.79
N THR A 52 -9.86 5.68 -1.73
CA THR A 52 -10.04 5.13 -0.38
C THR A 52 -11.13 5.83 0.43
N THR A 53 -11.66 6.95 -0.08
CA THR A 53 -12.59 7.86 0.60
C THR A 53 -12.00 8.60 1.82
N VAL A 54 -10.75 8.32 2.13
CA VAL A 54 -9.94 9.00 3.16
C VAL A 54 -8.59 9.49 2.61
N ASP A 55 -8.48 9.58 1.30
CA ASP A 55 -7.37 10.26 0.65
C ASP A 55 -7.45 11.76 0.91
N ALA A 56 -6.30 12.43 0.98
CA ALA A 56 -6.28 13.89 1.10
C ALA A 56 -6.91 14.54 -0.13
N PRO A 57 -7.72 15.60 0.01
CA PRO A 57 -8.37 16.27 -1.12
C PRO A 57 -7.39 16.73 -2.20
N GLU A 58 -6.20 17.14 -1.81
CA GLU A 58 -5.10 17.53 -2.71
C GLU A 58 -4.64 16.35 -3.56
N THR A 59 -4.55 15.16 -2.94
CA THR A 59 -4.18 13.93 -3.67
C THR A 59 -5.26 13.53 -4.65
N VAL A 60 -6.54 13.58 -4.26
CA VAL A 60 -7.66 13.26 -5.16
C VAL A 60 -7.64 14.18 -6.38
N ARG A 61 -7.51 15.49 -6.17
CA ARG A 61 -7.43 16.45 -7.26
C ARG A 61 -6.23 16.20 -8.17
N TYR A 62 -5.05 15.99 -7.58
CA TYR A 62 -3.84 15.68 -8.34
C TYR A 62 -3.99 14.42 -9.19
N VAL A 63 -4.59 13.37 -8.64
CA VAL A 63 -4.87 12.13 -9.37
C VAL A 63 -5.84 12.38 -10.52
N GLN A 64 -6.94 13.11 -10.29
CA GLN A 64 -7.90 13.47 -11.34
C GLN A 64 -7.25 14.25 -12.49
N GLU A 65 -6.39 15.21 -12.16
CA GLU A 65 -5.66 16.02 -13.15
C GLU A 65 -4.61 15.21 -13.91
N THR A 66 -4.02 14.18 -13.28
CA THR A 66 -2.93 13.40 -13.88
C THR A 66 -3.42 12.25 -14.75
N ILE A 67 -4.40 11.47 -14.28
CA ILE A 67 -4.83 10.24 -14.97
C ILE A 67 -6.27 10.30 -15.48
N GLY A 68 -7.03 11.34 -15.19
CA GLY A 68 -8.45 11.48 -15.52
C GLY A 68 -9.40 10.76 -14.56
N GLU A 69 -10.61 11.29 -14.42
CA GLU A 69 -11.66 10.75 -13.52
C GLU A 69 -12.08 9.31 -13.91
N GLU A 70 -12.07 9.00 -15.20
CA GLU A 70 -12.44 7.69 -15.74
C GLU A 70 -11.49 6.57 -15.30
N ASN A 71 -10.29 6.92 -14.81
CA ASN A 71 -9.28 5.99 -14.32
C ASN A 71 -9.27 5.86 -12.79
N ILE A 72 -10.28 6.42 -12.12
CA ILE A 72 -10.46 6.33 -10.67
C ILE A 72 -11.53 5.29 -10.35
N ASP A 73 -11.15 4.24 -9.65
CA ASP A 73 -12.06 3.21 -9.18
C ASP A 73 -12.67 3.64 -7.83
N HIS A 74 -13.99 3.74 -7.79
CA HIS A 74 -14.73 4.07 -6.58
C HIS A 74 -15.07 2.80 -5.80
N PRO A 75 -14.87 2.76 -4.48
CA PRO A 75 -15.20 1.59 -3.68
C PRO A 75 -16.71 1.46 -3.44
N ASP A 76 -17.20 0.23 -3.32
CA ASP A 76 -18.60 -0.05 -2.95
C ASP A 76 -18.96 0.47 -1.56
N LEU A 77 -18.01 0.52 -0.65
CA LEU A 77 -18.18 0.99 0.73
C LEU A 77 -17.12 2.04 1.06
N THR A 78 -17.57 3.13 1.66
CA THR A 78 -16.65 4.15 2.20
C THR A 78 -15.93 3.63 3.46
N MET A 79 -14.84 4.29 3.85
CA MET A 79 -14.16 4.02 5.13
C MET A 79 -15.14 4.07 6.32
N TRP A 80 -16.06 5.03 6.31
CA TRP A 80 -17.07 5.21 7.38
C TRP A 80 -18.00 4.02 7.48
N GLN A 81 -18.49 3.51 6.36
CA GLN A 81 -19.34 2.32 6.30
C GLN A 81 -18.56 1.05 6.68
N LEU A 82 -17.29 0.95 6.30
CA LEU A 82 -16.44 -0.17 6.69
C LEU A 82 -16.20 -0.22 8.20
N ILE A 83 -15.94 0.90 8.85
CA ILE A 83 -15.77 0.97 10.32
C ILE A 83 -17.03 0.44 11.01
N VAL A 84 -18.20 0.89 10.59
CA VAL A 84 -19.48 0.45 11.16
C VAL A 84 -19.71 -1.05 10.91
N LYS A 85 -19.48 -1.52 9.68
CA LYS A 85 -19.66 -2.91 9.28
C LYS A 85 -18.70 -3.85 10.03
N LYS A 86 -17.44 -3.45 10.20
CA LYS A 86 -16.42 -4.25 10.90
C LYS A 86 -16.52 -4.14 12.42
N ARG A 87 -17.29 -3.18 12.94
CA ARG A 87 -17.50 -2.93 14.38
C ARG A 87 -16.22 -2.73 15.17
N MET A 88 -15.20 -2.18 14.54
CA MET A 88 -13.90 -1.86 15.15
C MET A 88 -13.16 -0.80 14.32
N PRO A 89 -12.34 0.06 14.96
CA PRO A 89 -11.43 0.93 14.22
C PRO A 89 -10.42 0.11 13.41
N PRO A 90 -9.92 0.63 12.28
CA PRO A 90 -8.80 -0.01 11.59
C PRO A 90 -7.54 0.12 12.45
N THR A 91 -6.81 -0.98 12.61
CA THR A 91 -5.58 -1.04 13.43
C THR A 91 -4.41 -1.60 12.63
N ARG A 92 -3.20 -1.57 13.21
CA ARG A 92 -2.01 -2.20 12.60
C ARG A 92 -2.21 -3.70 12.34
N LEU A 93 -2.94 -4.39 13.19
CA LEU A 93 -3.21 -5.82 13.07
C LEU A 93 -4.39 -6.11 12.15
N SER A 94 -5.40 -5.23 12.14
CA SER A 94 -6.62 -5.39 11.34
C SER A 94 -6.76 -4.25 10.33
N ARG A 95 -6.11 -4.43 9.16
CA ARG A 95 -6.08 -3.46 8.06
C ARG A 95 -7.14 -3.75 6.99
N TYR A 96 -8.36 -4.07 7.43
CA TYR A 96 -9.46 -4.36 6.51
C TYR A 96 -9.71 -3.22 5.50
N CYS A 97 -9.37 -1.98 5.86
CA CYS A 97 -9.46 -0.85 4.94
C CYS A 97 -8.55 -1.02 3.70
N CYS A 98 -7.32 -1.50 3.86
CA CYS A 98 -6.43 -1.76 2.72
C CYS A 98 -7.01 -2.86 1.82
N GLU A 99 -7.47 -3.96 2.40
CA GLU A 99 -8.10 -5.06 1.67
C GLU A 99 -9.31 -4.61 0.85
N HIS A 100 -10.19 -3.81 1.45
CA HIS A 100 -11.45 -3.40 0.79
C HIS A 100 -11.31 -2.18 -0.12
N LEU A 101 -10.40 -1.24 0.18
CA LEU A 101 -10.32 0.03 -0.54
C LEU A 101 -9.13 0.11 -1.52
N LYS A 102 -8.04 -0.62 -1.28
CA LYS A 102 -6.82 -0.51 -2.11
C LYS A 102 -6.51 -1.77 -2.92
N GLU A 103 -6.76 -2.96 -2.37
CA GLU A 103 -6.23 -4.21 -2.92
C GLU A 103 -7.20 -4.92 -3.88
N GLN A 104 -8.43 -4.39 -4.06
CA GLN A 104 -9.45 -5.01 -4.90
C GLN A 104 -9.20 -4.84 -6.40
N GLY A 105 -8.54 -3.75 -6.83
CA GLY A 105 -8.27 -3.48 -8.24
C GLY A 105 -7.34 -4.50 -8.90
N GLY A 106 -7.54 -4.74 -10.19
CA GLY A 106 -6.64 -5.56 -11.02
C GLY A 106 -6.51 -7.02 -10.59
N LYS A 107 -7.56 -7.65 -10.04
CA LYS A 107 -7.54 -9.08 -9.70
C LYS A 107 -7.28 -9.93 -10.93
N GLY A 108 -6.35 -10.89 -10.80
CA GLY A 108 -5.97 -11.81 -11.87
C GLY A 108 -5.06 -11.19 -12.94
N ARG A 109 -4.73 -9.92 -12.84
CA ARG A 109 -3.86 -9.20 -13.79
C ARG A 109 -2.44 -9.07 -13.24
N VAL A 110 -1.49 -8.82 -14.11
CA VAL A 110 -0.14 -8.44 -13.74
C VAL A 110 -0.14 -6.97 -13.36
N LYS A 111 0.28 -6.67 -12.13
CA LYS A 111 0.27 -5.31 -11.56
C LYS A 111 1.67 -4.70 -11.59
N ILE A 112 1.76 -3.42 -11.92
CA ILE A 112 2.95 -2.60 -11.69
C ILE A 112 2.74 -1.80 -10.41
N THR A 113 3.73 -1.80 -9.51
CA THR A 113 3.68 -1.01 -8.27
C THR A 113 4.98 -0.26 -8.03
N GLY A 114 4.89 0.89 -7.36
CA GLY A 114 6.03 1.70 -6.94
C GLY A 114 6.64 1.26 -5.60
N VAL A 115 6.61 -0.04 -5.27
CA VAL A 115 7.15 -0.57 -4.01
C VAL A 115 8.68 -0.54 -4.03
N ARG A 116 9.30 -0.01 -2.95
CA ARG A 116 10.75 0.10 -2.82
C ARG A 116 11.26 -0.43 -1.47
N TRP A 117 12.48 -0.97 -1.47
CA TRP A 117 13.16 -1.42 -0.25
C TRP A 117 13.45 -0.26 0.73
N ALA A 118 13.72 0.93 0.20
CA ALA A 118 13.99 2.12 0.98
C ALA A 118 12.82 2.56 1.89
N GLU A 119 11.59 2.09 1.63
CA GLU A 119 10.41 2.50 2.39
C GLU A 119 10.32 1.86 3.79
N SER A 120 10.81 0.65 3.99
CA SER A 120 10.88 -0.01 5.30
C SER A 120 11.67 -1.31 5.26
N ALA A 121 12.20 -1.74 6.43
CA ALA A 121 12.87 -3.03 6.59
C ALA A 121 11.98 -4.21 6.17
N ASN A 122 10.70 -4.19 6.52
CA ASN A 122 9.74 -5.22 6.11
C ASN A 122 9.60 -5.31 4.58
N ARG A 123 9.67 -4.17 3.86
CA ARG A 123 9.64 -4.17 2.39
C ARG A 123 10.91 -4.79 1.81
N LYS A 124 12.06 -4.50 2.40
CA LYS A 124 13.33 -5.11 2.01
C LYS A 124 13.30 -6.65 2.16
N GLU A 125 12.58 -7.16 3.14
CA GLU A 125 12.42 -8.60 3.35
C GLU A 125 11.32 -9.23 2.49
N SER A 126 10.24 -8.51 2.19
CA SER A 126 9.01 -9.06 1.60
C SER A 126 8.77 -8.68 0.14
N ALA A 127 9.55 -7.75 -0.42
CA ALA A 127 9.43 -7.32 -1.80
C ALA A 127 10.69 -7.65 -2.60
N GLY A 128 10.51 -8.03 -3.84
CA GLY A 128 11.55 -8.19 -4.86
C GLY A 128 11.05 -7.59 -6.16
N VAL A 129 11.85 -7.67 -7.21
CA VAL A 129 11.48 -7.19 -8.55
C VAL A 129 10.14 -7.78 -8.97
N ILE A 130 9.94 -9.05 -8.70
CA ILE A 130 8.68 -9.75 -8.97
C ILE A 130 8.22 -10.45 -7.70
N LYS A 131 6.93 -10.29 -7.42
CA LYS A 131 6.22 -11.03 -6.38
C LYS A 131 5.04 -11.75 -7.03
N VAL A 132 5.04 -13.06 -6.93
CA VAL A 132 3.92 -13.90 -7.38
C VAL A 132 3.05 -14.24 -6.18
N ILE A 133 1.75 -13.98 -6.31
CA ILE A 133 0.76 -14.23 -5.28
C ILE A 133 -0.15 -15.35 -5.77
N GLY A 134 -0.15 -16.51 -5.13
CA GLY A 134 -1.01 -17.65 -5.49
C GLY A 134 -0.33 -18.99 -5.27
N LYS A 135 -0.79 -20.07 -5.84
CA LYS A 135 -0.48 -21.51 -5.60
C LYS A 135 1.01 -21.83 -5.33
N GLU A 136 1.44 -21.47 -4.14
CA GLU A 136 2.84 -21.50 -3.66
C GLU A 136 3.52 -22.88 -3.81
N LYS A 137 2.80 -23.95 -3.42
CA LYS A 137 3.37 -25.32 -3.47
C LYS A 137 3.77 -25.77 -4.89
N THR A 138 2.98 -25.37 -5.90
CA THR A 138 3.26 -25.72 -7.30
C THR A 138 4.48 -24.96 -7.82
N MET A 139 4.63 -23.71 -7.38
CA MET A 139 5.73 -22.86 -7.83
C MET A 139 7.07 -23.21 -7.17
N LEU A 140 7.06 -23.54 -5.88
CA LEU A 140 8.26 -24.04 -5.18
C LEU A 140 8.77 -25.33 -5.82
N LYS A 141 7.87 -26.28 -6.12
CA LYS A 141 8.22 -27.53 -6.78
C LYS A 141 8.85 -27.31 -8.16
N LEU A 142 8.24 -26.42 -8.97
CA LEU A 142 8.79 -26.08 -10.29
C LEU A 142 10.13 -25.33 -10.18
N ALA A 143 10.32 -24.50 -9.16
CA ALA A 143 11.59 -23.81 -8.92
C ALA A 143 12.70 -24.79 -8.53
N GLU A 144 12.41 -25.70 -7.64
CA GLU A 144 13.35 -26.76 -7.23
C GLU A 144 13.75 -27.65 -8.42
N GLU A 145 12.78 -28.06 -9.26
CA GLU A 145 13.01 -28.85 -10.47
C GLU A 145 13.91 -28.14 -11.50
N ASN A 146 13.93 -26.81 -11.50
CA ASN A 146 14.74 -25.98 -12.41
C ASN A 146 15.96 -25.32 -11.74
N GLY A 147 16.28 -25.67 -10.51
CA GLY A 147 17.45 -25.15 -9.79
C GLY A 147 17.37 -23.65 -9.47
N ILE A 148 16.16 -23.08 -9.43
CA ILE A 148 15.92 -21.66 -9.22
C ILE A 148 15.59 -21.40 -7.75
N SER A 149 16.30 -20.47 -7.12
CA SER A 149 16.05 -20.10 -5.73
C SER A 149 15.10 -18.91 -5.62
N PHE A 150 13.99 -19.12 -4.92
CA PHE A 150 13.08 -18.07 -4.51
C PHE A 150 13.16 -17.88 -3.00
N ARG A 151 12.97 -16.63 -2.56
CA ARG A 151 12.76 -16.33 -1.16
C ARG A 151 11.26 -16.31 -0.87
N GLN A 152 10.85 -17.11 0.10
CA GLN A 152 9.47 -17.11 0.60
C GLN A 152 9.25 -15.93 1.57
N THR A 153 8.12 -15.23 1.43
CA THR A 153 7.73 -14.18 2.38
C THR A 153 6.89 -14.75 3.52
N LYS A 154 6.93 -14.12 4.70
CA LYS A 154 6.11 -14.51 5.88
C LYS A 154 4.60 -14.55 5.58
N GLN A 155 4.14 -13.93 4.50
CA GLN A 155 2.73 -13.83 4.11
C GLN A 155 2.35 -14.77 2.96
N GLY A 156 3.20 -15.74 2.63
CA GLY A 156 2.94 -16.71 1.57
C GLY A 156 3.06 -16.11 0.16
N GLY A 157 4.19 -15.62 -0.23
CA GLY A 157 4.51 -15.20 -1.59
C GLY A 157 5.94 -15.57 -1.93
N LEU A 158 6.25 -15.75 -3.20
CA LEU A 158 7.60 -16.01 -3.68
C LEU A 158 8.21 -14.73 -4.24
N VAL A 159 9.44 -14.44 -3.87
CA VAL A 159 10.17 -13.24 -4.29
C VAL A 159 11.43 -13.67 -5.04
N MET A 160 11.57 -13.16 -6.25
CA MET A 160 12.78 -13.30 -7.04
C MET A 160 13.76 -12.18 -6.68
N ASN A 161 14.98 -12.55 -6.27
CA ASN A 161 16.03 -11.60 -5.94
C ASN A 161 17.12 -11.50 -7.00
N ASN A 162 17.21 -12.49 -7.90
CA ASN A 162 18.21 -12.53 -8.94
C ASN A 162 17.63 -12.19 -10.31
N ASP A 163 18.32 -11.32 -11.01
CA ASP A 163 17.99 -10.86 -12.34
C ASP A 163 18.77 -11.61 -13.41
N ASN A 164 18.77 -12.94 -13.36
CA ASN A 164 19.36 -13.73 -14.43
C ASN A 164 18.30 -14.19 -15.44
N SER A 165 18.73 -14.49 -16.65
CA SER A 165 17.84 -14.83 -17.77
C SER A 165 17.04 -16.12 -17.53
N GLU A 166 17.55 -17.05 -16.73
CA GLU A 166 16.88 -18.32 -16.41
C GLU A 166 15.72 -18.08 -15.42
N THR A 167 15.98 -17.29 -14.37
CA THR A 167 14.96 -16.92 -13.40
C THR A 167 13.84 -16.10 -14.04
N ARG A 168 14.17 -15.23 -15.00
CA ARG A 168 13.17 -14.48 -15.78
C ARG A 168 12.28 -15.41 -16.59
N ARG A 169 12.81 -16.35 -17.34
CA ARG A 169 12.03 -17.33 -18.12
C ARG A 169 11.12 -18.18 -17.25
N PHE A 170 11.60 -18.59 -16.09
CA PHE A 170 10.80 -19.35 -15.13
C PHE A 170 9.62 -18.54 -14.59
N VAL A 171 9.86 -17.30 -14.17
CA VAL A 171 8.80 -16.41 -13.72
C VAL A 171 7.83 -16.12 -14.84
N GLU A 172 8.28 -15.95 -16.07
CA GLU A 172 7.45 -15.74 -17.25
C GLU A 172 6.47 -16.89 -17.50
N MET A 173 6.84 -18.14 -17.24
CA MET A 173 5.91 -19.26 -17.27
C MET A 173 4.91 -19.25 -16.12
N CYS A 174 5.33 -18.84 -14.94
CA CYS A 174 4.52 -18.87 -13.72
C CYS A 174 3.53 -17.71 -13.61
N TYR A 175 3.89 -16.51 -14.09
CA TYR A 175 3.02 -15.34 -13.95
C TYR A 175 1.73 -15.43 -14.78
N ARG A 176 1.73 -16.22 -15.84
CA ARG A 176 0.55 -16.45 -16.69
C ARG A 176 -0.62 -17.12 -15.98
N THR A 177 -0.36 -17.73 -14.83
CA THR A 177 -1.37 -18.54 -14.10
C THR A 177 -1.79 -17.94 -12.75
N THR A 178 -1.17 -16.86 -12.28
CA THR A 178 -1.38 -16.29 -10.94
C THR A 178 -1.32 -14.76 -10.95
N SER A 179 -1.83 -14.11 -9.89
CA SER A 179 -1.65 -12.66 -9.72
C SER A 179 -0.17 -12.33 -9.47
N THR A 180 0.41 -11.49 -10.31
CA THR A 180 1.82 -11.12 -10.23
C THR A 180 1.94 -9.61 -10.00
N MET A 181 2.87 -9.21 -9.15
CA MET A 181 3.24 -7.80 -8.92
C MET A 181 4.67 -7.60 -9.38
N ILE A 182 4.88 -6.61 -10.24
CA ILE A 182 6.20 -6.17 -10.70
C ILE A 182 6.52 -4.86 -10.03
N ASN A 183 7.69 -4.79 -9.42
CA ASN A 183 8.20 -3.63 -8.70
C ASN A 183 9.46 -3.12 -9.43
N PRO A 184 9.33 -2.38 -10.52
CA PRO A 184 10.47 -2.05 -11.37
C PRO A 184 11.52 -1.16 -10.67
N ILE A 185 11.09 -0.39 -9.67
CA ILE A 185 11.94 0.54 -8.90
C ILE A 185 12.25 0.03 -7.50
N VAL A 186 12.20 -1.29 -7.28
CA VAL A 186 12.29 -1.89 -5.93
C VAL A 186 13.59 -1.52 -5.19
N ASP A 187 14.69 -1.37 -5.90
CA ASP A 187 16.02 -1.03 -5.41
C ASP A 187 16.36 0.48 -5.44
N TRP A 188 15.41 1.32 -5.88
CA TRP A 188 15.63 2.77 -5.94
C TRP A 188 15.57 3.42 -4.57
N THR A 189 16.45 4.41 -4.35
CA THR A 189 16.42 5.29 -3.18
C THR A 189 15.41 6.43 -3.36
N ASP A 190 15.22 7.25 -2.34
CA ASP A 190 14.40 8.47 -2.47
C ASP A 190 15.04 9.46 -3.44
N GLU A 191 16.37 9.55 -3.43
CA GLU A 191 17.16 10.41 -4.32
C GLU A 191 16.98 9.96 -5.78
N ASP A 192 17.09 8.65 -6.06
CA ASP A 192 16.89 8.11 -7.41
C ASP A 192 15.52 8.50 -7.98
N VAL A 193 14.46 8.39 -7.17
CA VAL A 193 13.09 8.75 -7.60
C VAL A 193 12.98 10.25 -7.89
N TRP A 194 13.48 11.10 -7.00
CA TRP A 194 13.41 12.55 -7.20
C TRP A 194 14.25 13.01 -8.39
N GLU A 195 15.45 12.49 -8.58
CA GLU A 195 16.29 12.78 -9.74
C GLU A 195 15.61 12.35 -11.04
N PHE A 196 14.96 11.19 -11.05
CA PHE A 196 14.20 10.70 -12.19
C PHE A 196 13.05 11.64 -12.53
N LEU A 197 12.19 11.99 -11.57
CA LEU A 197 11.06 12.88 -11.78
C LEU A 197 11.51 14.27 -12.29
N HIS A 198 12.56 14.84 -11.69
CA HIS A 198 13.13 16.11 -12.14
C HIS A 198 13.69 16.04 -13.55
N TYR A 199 14.39 14.95 -13.88
CA TYR A 199 14.99 14.78 -15.21
C TYR A 199 13.94 14.76 -16.33
N TYR A 200 12.80 14.07 -16.08
CA TYR A 200 11.70 13.99 -17.05
C TYR A 200 10.69 15.13 -16.91
N GLY A 201 10.89 16.08 -16.02
CA GLY A 201 9.98 17.21 -15.80
C GLY A 201 8.61 16.80 -15.30
N CYS A 202 8.52 15.65 -14.60
CA CYS A 202 7.28 15.15 -14.05
C CYS A 202 6.77 16.06 -12.92
N GLN A 203 5.49 16.39 -12.96
CA GLN A 203 4.86 17.03 -11.81
C GLN A 203 4.77 16.03 -10.66
N SER A 204 4.77 16.53 -9.43
CA SER A 204 4.56 15.73 -8.24
C SER A 204 3.44 16.28 -7.39
N ASN A 205 2.81 15.42 -6.59
CA ASN A 205 1.72 15.79 -5.70
C ASN A 205 2.10 17.00 -4.83
N PRO A 206 1.26 18.05 -4.78
CA PRO A 206 1.57 19.30 -4.07
C PRO A 206 1.82 19.13 -2.57
N LEU A 207 1.35 18.04 -1.96
CA LEU A 207 1.61 17.76 -0.55
C LEU A 207 3.10 17.54 -0.24
N TYR A 208 3.94 17.17 -1.20
CA TYR A 208 5.39 17.13 -1.00
C TYR A 208 5.99 18.52 -0.78
N GLN A 209 5.44 19.54 -1.43
CA GLN A 209 5.85 20.93 -1.24
C GLN A 209 5.45 21.46 0.15
N CYS A 210 4.42 20.87 0.77
CA CYS A 210 3.99 21.14 2.14
C CYS A 210 4.84 20.40 3.20
N GLY A 211 5.95 19.76 2.79
CA GLY A 211 6.87 19.06 3.70
C GLY A 211 6.46 17.63 4.05
N ASN A 212 5.46 17.06 3.40
CA ASN A 212 5.12 15.66 3.58
C ASN A 212 6.18 14.77 2.91
N LYS A 213 6.76 13.85 3.67
CA LYS A 213 7.72 12.87 3.12
C LYS A 213 7.03 11.69 2.43
N ARG A 214 5.80 11.41 2.80
CA ARG A 214 4.97 10.33 2.26
C ARG A 214 3.54 10.82 2.12
N ILE A 215 2.86 10.31 1.09
CA ILE A 215 1.45 10.57 0.84
C ILE A 215 0.69 9.26 1.06
N GLY A 216 -0.46 9.35 1.71
CA GLY A 216 -1.30 8.20 2.04
C GLY A 216 -2.66 8.62 2.57
N CYS A 217 -3.42 7.65 3.07
CA CYS A 217 -4.71 7.91 3.68
C CYS A 217 -4.59 8.75 4.94
N ILE A 218 -5.51 9.67 5.15
CA ILE A 218 -5.64 10.42 6.41
C ILE A 218 -6.01 9.43 7.52
N GLY A 219 -5.22 9.41 8.61
CA GLY A 219 -5.38 8.46 9.70
C GLY A 219 -4.96 7.03 9.33
N TYR A 220 -3.90 6.85 8.54
CA TYR A 220 -3.42 5.53 8.15
C TYR A 220 -2.94 4.70 9.35
N PRO A 221 -3.49 3.48 9.59
CA PRO A 221 -3.22 2.73 10.81
C PRO A 221 -1.76 2.28 11.03
N LEU A 222 -0.94 2.24 9.98
CA LEU A 222 0.51 1.94 10.11
C LEU A 222 1.37 3.17 10.38
N GLN A 223 0.79 4.36 10.28
CA GLN A 223 1.46 5.60 10.65
C GLN A 223 1.67 5.63 12.16
N ASN A 224 2.70 6.32 12.63
CA ASN A 224 2.84 6.53 14.07
C ASN A 224 1.81 7.53 14.60
N PHE A 225 1.55 7.50 15.88
CA PHE A 225 0.53 8.34 16.52
C PHE A 225 0.76 9.84 16.27
N LYS A 226 2.02 10.30 16.29
CA LYS A 226 2.37 11.70 16.01
C LYS A 226 1.97 12.11 14.58
N GLY A 227 2.16 11.21 13.62
CA GLY A 227 1.74 11.44 12.23
C GLY A 227 0.22 11.47 12.10
N MET A 228 -0.50 10.54 12.74
CA MET A 228 -1.98 10.53 12.74
C MET A 228 -2.57 11.81 13.35
N LYS A 229 -2.02 12.28 14.47
CA LYS A 229 -2.46 13.53 15.10
C LYS A 229 -2.29 14.72 14.16
N ARG A 230 -1.12 14.83 13.52
CA ARG A 230 -0.86 15.87 12.52
C ARG A 230 -1.83 15.82 11.35
N ASP A 231 -2.16 14.63 10.85
CA ASP A 231 -3.17 14.48 9.79
C ASP A 231 -4.53 15.05 10.25
N PHE A 232 -4.96 14.76 11.47
CA PHE A 232 -6.24 15.22 12.00
C PHE A 232 -6.25 16.70 12.39
N GLU A 233 -5.11 17.28 12.71
CA GLU A 233 -4.94 18.73 12.84
C GLU A 233 -5.08 19.42 11.48
N GLN A 234 -4.46 18.86 10.45
CA GLN A 234 -4.54 19.37 9.07
C GLN A 234 -5.94 19.18 8.46
N TYR A 235 -6.59 18.06 8.76
CA TYR A 235 -7.89 17.68 8.20
C TYR A 235 -8.97 17.47 9.27
N PRO A 236 -9.40 18.51 10.00
CA PRO A 236 -10.34 18.38 11.12
C PRO A 236 -11.73 17.85 10.70
N LYS A 237 -12.15 18.07 9.44
CA LYS A 237 -13.39 17.49 8.91
C LYS A 237 -13.34 15.97 8.82
N TYR A 238 -12.19 15.40 8.49
CA TYR A 238 -11.97 13.95 8.48
C TYR A 238 -11.99 13.40 9.90
N ARG A 239 -11.31 14.06 10.84
CA ARG A 239 -11.39 13.70 12.27
C ARG A 239 -12.84 13.61 12.75
N ALA A 240 -13.63 14.65 12.49
CA ALA A 240 -15.05 14.65 12.87
C ALA A 240 -15.87 13.56 12.16
N ALA A 241 -15.52 13.17 10.94
CA ALA A 241 -16.15 12.06 10.23
C ALA A 241 -15.80 10.72 10.84
N TYR A 242 -14.54 10.52 11.26
CA TYR A 242 -14.13 9.31 12.00
C TYR A 242 -14.87 9.19 13.33
N VAL A 243 -14.96 10.27 14.12
CA VAL A 243 -15.71 10.28 15.40
C VAL A 243 -17.16 9.86 15.18
N ARG A 244 -17.84 10.44 14.20
CA ARG A 244 -19.23 10.03 13.87
C ARG A 244 -19.33 8.55 13.42
N ALA A 245 -18.32 8.05 12.72
CA ALA A 245 -18.29 6.65 12.32
C ALA A 245 -18.07 5.73 13.53
N PHE A 246 -17.25 6.15 14.48
CA PHE A 246 -17.03 5.43 15.74
C PHE A 246 -18.25 5.41 16.62
N ASP A 247 -19.00 6.52 16.73
CA ASP A 247 -20.29 6.53 17.44
C ASP A 247 -21.27 5.51 16.86
N LYS A 248 -21.43 5.51 15.52
CA LYS A 248 -22.27 4.52 14.83
C LYS A 248 -21.75 3.09 15.02
N MET A 249 -20.46 2.90 15.00
CA MET A 249 -19.82 1.61 15.26
C MET A 249 -20.17 1.09 16.67
N LEU A 250 -20.12 1.94 17.69
CA LEU A 250 -20.48 1.58 19.07
C LEU A 250 -21.95 1.18 19.17
N GLN A 251 -22.86 1.89 18.52
CA GLN A 251 -24.28 1.53 18.43
C GLN A 251 -24.50 0.14 17.80
N GLU A 252 -23.75 -0.18 16.72
CA GLU A 252 -23.82 -1.51 16.10
C GLU A 252 -23.18 -2.62 16.96
N ARG A 253 -22.17 -2.30 17.77
CA ARG A 253 -21.62 -3.22 18.76
C ARG A 253 -22.66 -3.54 19.85
N GLU A 254 -23.31 -2.53 20.38
CA GLU A 254 -24.37 -2.68 21.39
C GLU A 254 -25.52 -3.55 20.87
N LYS A 255 -26.07 -3.26 19.67
CA LYS A 255 -27.10 -4.07 19.01
C LYS A 255 -26.70 -5.54 18.83
N ALA A 256 -25.41 -5.79 18.63
CA ALA A 256 -24.88 -7.14 18.45
C ALA A 256 -24.49 -7.84 19.76
N GLY A 257 -24.73 -7.22 20.91
CA GLY A 257 -24.30 -7.76 22.20
C GLY A 257 -22.77 -7.81 22.38
N LEU A 258 -22.03 -7.02 21.62
CA LEU A 258 -20.57 -6.92 21.70
C LEU A 258 -20.15 -5.75 22.62
N THR A 259 -20.92 -5.46 23.62
CA THR A 259 -20.56 -4.47 24.63
C THR A 259 -19.38 -4.99 25.43
N THR A 260 -18.30 -4.25 25.40
CA THR A 260 -17.17 -4.44 26.28
C THR A 260 -17.35 -3.50 27.45
N ASP A 261 -17.64 -4.01 28.62
CA ASP A 261 -17.76 -3.21 29.82
C ASP A 261 -16.51 -2.35 29.99
N GLY A 262 -16.69 -1.02 29.88
CA GLY A 262 -15.69 -0.02 30.19
C GLY A 262 -14.67 0.33 29.11
N THR A 263 -14.71 -0.25 27.88
CA THR A 263 -13.64 0.02 26.92
C THR A 263 -13.78 1.40 26.24
N TRP A 264 -14.95 1.79 25.74
CA TRP A 264 -15.17 3.08 25.08
C TRP A 264 -16.58 3.62 25.40
N SER A 265 -16.65 4.89 25.83
CA SER A 265 -17.92 5.56 26.14
C SER A 265 -18.62 6.13 24.90
N ASP A 266 -17.85 6.65 23.95
CA ASP A 266 -18.31 7.37 22.78
C ASP A 266 -17.25 7.41 21.69
N GLY A 267 -17.58 8.00 20.53
CA GLY A 267 -16.68 8.09 19.38
C GLY A 267 -15.44 8.94 19.65
N GLU A 268 -15.50 9.93 20.52
CA GLU A 268 -14.33 10.73 20.91
C GLU A 268 -13.37 9.90 21.80
N HIS A 269 -13.88 9.03 22.64
CA HIS A 269 -13.06 8.11 23.42
C HIS A 269 -12.36 7.12 22.48
N VAL A 270 -13.08 6.53 21.51
CA VAL A 270 -12.47 5.67 20.47
C VAL A 270 -11.39 6.43 19.71
N MET A 271 -11.64 7.70 19.34
CA MET A 271 -10.66 8.53 18.63
C MET A 271 -9.40 8.75 19.46
N ARG A 272 -9.51 9.12 20.75
CA ARG A 272 -8.36 9.28 21.65
C ARG A 272 -7.54 7.99 21.76
N TRP A 273 -8.23 6.87 21.99
CA TRP A 273 -7.58 5.56 22.00
C TRP A 273 -6.85 5.27 20.69
N TRP A 274 -7.49 5.54 19.56
CA TRP A 274 -6.95 5.23 18.23
C TRP A 274 -5.71 6.04 17.86
N VAL A 275 -5.61 7.28 18.32
CA VAL A 275 -4.45 8.16 18.10
C VAL A 275 -3.42 8.12 19.25
N GLY A 276 -3.61 7.25 20.24
CA GLY A 276 -2.69 7.09 21.36
C GLY A 276 -2.74 8.24 22.37
N ASP A 277 -3.93 8.85 22.59
CA ASP A 277 -4.17 9.92 23.59
C ASP A 277 -5.04 9.46 24.75
N ASP A 278 -5.36 8.19 24.84
CA ASP A 278 -6.13 7.65 25.95
C ASP A 278 -5.19 7.37 27.14
N PRO A 279 -5.35 8.06 28.27
CA PRO A 279 -4.48 7.89 29.43
C PRO A 279 -4.58 6.49 30.07
N ASN A 280 -5.65 5.75 29.75
CA ASN A 280 -5.84 4.38 30.25
C ASN A 280 -5.38 3.31 29.26
N GLN A 281 -4.82 3.72 28.11
CA GLN A 281 -4.31 2.80 27.12
C GLN A 281 -2.96 2.24 27.54
N ILE A 282 -2.93 1.00 27.98
CA ILE A 282 -1.66 0.29 28.21
C ILE A 282 -1.05 0.02 26.82
N THR A 283 0.12 0.58 26.57
CA THR A 283 0.90 0.30 25.37
C THR A 283 1.73 -0.97 25.58
N LEU A 284 2.23 -1.57 24.49
CA LEU A 284 3.17 -2.69 24.60
C LEU A 284 4.44 -2.27 25.37
N PHE A 285 4.85 -1.00 25.27
CA PHE A 285 6.00 -0.44 25.98
C PHE A 285 5.73 -0.35 27.48
N ASP A 286 4.55 0.14 27.90
CA ASP A 286 4.16 0.18 29.31
C ASP A 286 4.15 -1.22 29.91
N PHE A 287 3.65 -2.22 29.14
CA PHE A 287 3.66 -3.62 29.57
C PHE A 287 5.08 -4.18 29.67
N MET A 288 5.99 -3.82 28.75
CA MET A 288 7.37 -4.29 28.81
C MET A 288 8.14 -3.63 29.97
N ASP A 289 7.90 -2.34 30.22
CA ASP A 289 8.46 -1.63 31.38
C ASP A 289 7.97 -2.23 32.70
N GLU A 290 6.66 -2.52 32.84
CA GLU A 290 6.11 -3.18 34.01
C GLU A 290 6.64 -4.61 34.20
N ALA A 291 6.91 -5.33 33.06
CA ALA A 291 7.47 -6.67 33.09
C ALA A 291 9.00 -6.71 33.26
N GLY A 292 9.68 -5.56 33.25
CA GLY A 292 11.14 -5.46 33.36
C GLY A 292 11.86 -6.09 32.17
N LEU A 293 11.26 -6.04 30.98
CA LEU A 293 11.83 -6.56 29.73
C LEU A 293 12.52 -5.41 28.96
N ASP A 294 13.82 -5.57 28.68
CA ASP A 294 14.57 -4.63 27.84
C ASP A 294 14.13 -4.70 26.36
N TYR A 295 14.23 -3.55 25.65
CA TYR A 295 13.86 -3.36 24.25
C TYR A 295 14.80 -4.06 23.28
#